data_2569e29cc998329cdb564e8b0e6e448b
#
_entry.id   2569e29cc998329cdb564e8b0e6e448b
#
_cell.length_a   1.000
_cell.length_b   1.000
_cell.length_c   1.000
_cell.angle_alpha   90.00
_cell.angle_beta   90.00
_cell.angle_gamma   90.00
#
_symmetry.space_group_name_H-M   'P 1'
#
loop_
_entity.id
_entity.type
_entity.pdbx_description
1 polymer ?
#
loop_
_entity_poly.entity_id
_entity_poly.type
_entity_poly.pdbx_seq_one_letter_code
_entity_poly.pdbx_strand_id
1 'polypeptide(L)'
;MANVTQLKHLEHIEDEILNHGSAGCMASVSAMQELLRMLGKKPSSGYMQTKWDGAPSVVCGKHPANGLFFVGTKSVFNKEKPKVCYDESDVDMYYGDASPDLISKLKLCIKYFSSLQMDSVCQGDLLFTDDVKTETVDGEELYTFKPNAITYAIPVDHPLGKQISKAKIGIVFHTSYTGSDIATMSAKAGAPTFKSTGDVFLVENDTPMDDISVDKSVLSKFEQNITLVDAMCKKSATFLDHICLLYTSDAADEGLGVDLGGRRII
;
A
#
# COMPACT_ATOMS: atom_id res chain seq x y z
N MET A 1 -2.06 -15.95 -26.34
CA MET A 1 -1.89 -14.60 -25.75
C MET A 1 -2.11 -14.80 -24.28
N ALA A 2 -1.07 -14.64 -23.46
CA ALA A 2 -1.19 -14.74 -22.01
C ALA A 2 -2.16 -13.65 -21.54
N ASN A 3 -3.18 -14.04 -20.78
CA ASN A 3 -4.04 -13.08 -20.06
C ASN A 3 -3.13 -12.29 -19.12
N VAL A 4 -2.86 -11.04 -19.45
CA VAL A 4 -2.23 -10.12 -18.51
C VAL A 4 -3.24 -9.96 -17.38
N THR A 5 -3.00 -10.64 -16.28
CA THR A 5 -3.80 -10.48 -15.05
C THR A 5 -3.58 -9.04 -14.61
N GLN A 6 -4.66 -8.28 -14.61
CA GLN A 6 -4.62 -6.86 -14.23
C GLN A 6 -4.24 -6.78 -12.75
N LEU A 7 -3.08 -6.21 -12.43
CA LEU A 7 -2.61 -6.01 -11.06
C LEU A 7 -3.61 -5.13 -10.32
N LYS A 8 -4.30 -5.69 -9.33
CA LYS A 8 -5.23 -4.99 -8.45
C LYS A 8 -4.62 -4.53 -7.14
N HIS A 9 -3.40 -4.98 -6.85
CA HIS A 9 -2.60 -4.62 -5.69
C HIS A 9 -1.12 -4.82 -6.04
N LEU A 10 -0.27 -4.15 -5.27
CA LEU A 10 1.18 -4.34 -5.39
C LEU A 10 1.55 -5.66 -4.70
N GLU A 11 2.32 -6.48 -5.38
CA GLU A 11 2.83 -7.75 -4.86
C GLU A 11 4.20 -7.56 -4.20
N HIS A 12 4.60 -8.50 -3.35
CA HIS A 12 5.93 -8.53 -2.81
C HIS A 12 6.91 -9.04 -3.86
N ILE A 13 8.16 -8.60 -3.78
CA ILE A 13 9.19 -8.95 -4.77
C ILE A 13 9.47 -10.46 -4.79
N GLU A 14 9.32 -11.15 -3.65
CA GLU A 14 9.46 -12.59 -3.54
C GLU A 14 8.30 -13.36 -4.17
N ASP A 15 7.10 -12.80 -4.20
CA ASP A 15 5.91 -13.43 -4.80
C ASP A 15 6.04 -13.51 -6.32
N GLU A 16 6.77 -12.58 -6.93
CA GLU A 16 7.08 -12.59 -8.36
C GLU A 16 7.73 -13.89 -8.81
N ILE A 17 8.55 -14.51 -7.95
CA ILE A 17 9.24 -15.76 -8.24
C ILE A 17 8.24 -16.93 -8.34
N LEU A 18 7.27 -16.96 -7.44
CA LEU A 18 6.21 -17.99 -7.42
C LEU A 18 5.21 -17.78 -8.55
N ASN A 19 4.84 -16.54 -8.83
CA ASN A 19 3.84 -16.19 -9.82
C ASN A 19 4.35 -16.27 -11.26
N HIS A 20 5.67 -16.03 -11.48
CA HIS A 20 6.25 -15.87 -12.81
C HIS A 20 7.53 -16.70 -13.03
N GLY A 21 7.88 -17.60 -12.11
CA GLY A 21 9.01 -18.55 -12.24
C GLY A 21 10.36 -17.86 -12.48
N SER A 22 11.09 -18.32 -13.47
CA SER A 22 12.41 -17.76 -13.82
C SER A 22 12.34 -16.29 -14.27
N ALA A 23 11.28 -15.90 -14.98
CA ALA A 23 11.06 -14.51 -15.38
C ALA A 23 10.81 -13.60 -14.17
N GLY A 24 10.01 -14.05 -13.19
CA GLY A 24 9.81 -13.35 -11.93
C GLY A 24 11.09 -13.23 -11.10
N CYS A 25 11.92 -14.27 -11.08
CA CYS A 25 13.22 -14.22 -10.44
C CYS A 25 14.12 -13.14 -11.06
N MET A 26 14.16 -13.05 -12.38
CA MET A 26 14.93 -12.01 -13.08
C MET A 26 14.39 -10.60 -12.84
N ALA A 27 13.05 -10.44 -12.74
CA ALA A 27 12.41 -9.18 -12.39
C ALA A 27 12.80 -8.75 -10.95
N SER A 28 12.79 -9.69 -10.00
CA SER A 28 13.22 -9.47 -8.61
C SER A 28 14.69 -9.04 -8.51
N VAL A 29 15.58 -9.71 -9.26
CA VAL A 29 17.00 -9.33 -9.34
C VAL A 29 17.15 -7.91 -9.89
N SER A 30 16.42 -7.57 -10.96
CA SER A 30 16.44 -6.23 -11.56
C SER A 30 15.97 -5.14 -10.58
N ALA A 31 14.93 -5.40 -9.80
CA ALA A 31 14.44 -4.48 -8.77
C ALA A 31 15.48 -4.28 -7.65
N MET A 32 16.14 -5.35 -7.19
CA MET A 32 17.23 -5.24 -6.20
C MET A 32 18.44 -4.48 -6.75
N GLN A 33 18.79 -4.63 -8.02
CA GLN A 33 19.85 -3.86 -8.69
C GLN A 33 19.49 -2.38 -8.78
N GLU A 34 18.22 -2.06 -9.04
CA GLU A 34 17.73 -0.68 -9.05
C GLU A 34 17.82 -0.06 -7.64
N LEU A 35 17.40 -0.79 -6.61
CA LEU A 35 17.56 -0.37 -5.22
C LEU A 35 19.04 -0.12 -4.87
N LEU A 36 19.95 -0.99 -5.28
CA LEU A 36 21.39 -0.79 -5.07
C LEU A 36 21.88 0.50 -5.75
N ARG A 37 21.42 0.80 -6.98
CA ARG A 37 21.72 2.07 -7.65
C ARG A 37 21.23 3.27 -6.86
N MET A 38 19.97 3.23 -6.41
CA MET A 38 19.38 4.30 -5.58
C MET A 38 20.17 4.54 -4.30
N LEU A 39 20.44 3.49 -3.52
CA LEU A 39 21.20 3.58 -2.28
C LEU A 39 22.65 4.01 -2.50
N GLY A 40 23.24 3.68 -3.64
CA GLY A 40 24.57 4.13 -4.09
C GLY A 40 24.59 5.54 -4.69
N LYS A 41 23.47 6.28 -4.65
CA LYS A 41 23.32 7.63 -5.25
C LYS A 41 23.69 7.66 -6.75
N LYS A 42 23.42 6.59 -7.47
CA LYS A 42 23.59 6.50 -8.92
C LYS A 42 22.28 6.85 -9.61
N PRO A 43 22.31 7.30 -10.89
CA PRO A 43 21.09 7.54 -11.66
C PRO A 43 20.17 6.32 -11.64
N SER A 44 18.91 6.53 -11.28
CA SER A 44 17.89 5.52 -11.09
C SER A 44 16.55 6.08 -11.53
N SER A 45 15.68 5.21 -12.06
CA SER A 45 14.29 5.53 -12.38
C SER A 45 13.32 5.11 -11.28
N GLY A 46 13.82 4.38 -10.26
CA GLY A 46 13.04 3.95 -9.12
C GLY A 46 12.78 5.06 -8.10
N TYR A 47 11.87 4.81 -7.19
CA TYR A 47 11.62 5.63 -6.01
C TYR A 47 11.37 4.71 -4.82
N MET A 48 11.60 5.24 -3.61
CA MET A 48 11.34 4.51 -2.37
C MET A 48 10.23 5.20 -1.59
N GLN A 49 9.42 4.39 -0.93
CA GLN A 49 8.37 4.88 -0.04
C GLN A 49 8.49 4.20 1.32
N THR A 50 8.18 4.96 2.37
CA THR A 50 8.03 4.38 3.71
C THR A 50 6.72 3.59 3.76
N LYS A 51 6.78 2.33 4.18
CA LYS A 51 5.59 1.52 4.42
C LYS A 51 5.04 1.81 5.82
N TRP A 52 4.03 2.65 5.89
CA TRP A 52 3.29 2.91 7.11
C TRP A 52 2.40 1.71 7.46
N ASP A 53 2.25 1.44 8.76
CA ASP A 53 1.39 0.37 9.28
C ASP A 53 0.03 0.94 9.68
N GLY A 54 -0.79 1.29 8.69
CA GLY A 54 -2.12 1.85 8.88
C GLY A 54 -3.23 0.79 8.73
N ALA A 55 -4.41 1.06 9.32
CA ALA A 55 -5.61 0.24 9.17
C ALA A 55 -6.89 1.03 9.52
N PRO A 56 -8.01 0.77 8.85
CA PRO A 56 -8.18 -0.06 7.65
C PRO A 56 -7.58 0.55 6.39
N SER A 57 -7.38 -0.30 5.38
CA SER A 57 -7.05 0.16 4.03
C SER A 57 -8.30 0.65 3.33
N VAL A 58 -8.24 1.87 2.79
CA VAL A 58 -9.36 2.58 2.16
C VAL A 58 -9.04 2.88 0.72
N VAL A 59 -10.01 2.66 -0.17
CA VAL A 59 -9.97 3.08 -1.57
C VAL A 59 -10.96 4.22 -1.73
N CYS A 60 -10.50 5.35 -2.24
CA CYS A 60 -11.35 6.52 -2.46
C CYS A 60 -10.89 7.35 -3.65
N GLY A 61 -11.74 8.24 -4.10
CA GLY A 61 -11.45 9.16 -5.19
C GLY A 61 -12.66 9.42 -6.07
N LYS A 62 -12.40 9.93 -7.27
CA LYS A 62 -13.44 10.25 -8.25
C LYS A 62 -13.78 9.02 -9.08
N HIS A 63 -15.03 8.61 -9.06
CA HIS A 63 -15.49 7.45 -9.83
C HIS A 63 -15.39 7.73 -11.34
N PRO A 64 -14.70 6.89 -12.13
CA PRO A 64 -14.38 7.20 -13.52
C PRO A 64 -15.62 7.32 -14.43
N ALA A 65 -16.71 6.61 -14.13
CA ALA A 65 -17.89 6.61 -14.97
C ALA A 65 -18.86 7.78 -14.69
N ASN A 66 -18.98 8.23 -13.42
CA ASN A 66 -19.98 9.26 -13.06
C ASN A 66 -19.38 10.53 -12.44
N GLY A 67 -18.09 10.53 -12.17
CA GLY A 67 -17.38 11.68 -11.61
C GLY A 67 -17.67 12.00 -10.14
N LEU A 68 -18.47 11.19 -9.44
CA LEU A 68 -18.78 11.38 -8.03
C LEU A 68 -17.62 10.89 -7.14
N PHE A 69 -17.41 11.57 -6.02
CA PHE A 69 -16.47 11.10 -5.00
C PHE A 69 -17.05 9.85 -4.31
N PHE A 70 -16.22 8.86 -4.08
CA PHE A 70 -16.61 7.64 -3.38
C PHE A 70 -15.54 7.19 -2.38
N VAL A 71 -15.97 6.33 -1.46
CA VAL A 71 -15.11 5.63 -0.50
C VAL A 71 -15.51 4.16 -0.43
N GLY A 72 -14.57 3.30 -0.12
CA GLY A 72 -14.81 1.90 0.21
C GLY A 72 -13.52 1.20 0.64
N THR A 73 -13.57 -0.10 0.76
CA THR A 73 -12.38 -0.96 0.92
C THR A 73 -12.00 -1.55 -0.44
N LYS A 74 -11.05 -2.47 -0.50
CA LYS A 74 -10.73 -3.22 -1.74
C LYS A 74 -11.96 -3.90 -2.39
N SER A 75 -13.06 -4.06 -1.65
CA SER A 75 -14.32 -4.60 -2.19
C SER A 75 -14.98 -3.73 -3.27
N VAL A 76 -14.53 -2.49 -3.46
CA VAL A 76 -14.95 -1.64 -4.61
C VAL A 76 -14.58 -2.27 -5.95
N PHE A 77 -13.54 -3.10 -5.98
CA PHE A 77 -13.07 -3.81 -7.18
C PHE A 77 -13.77 -5.16 -7.42
N ASN A 78 -14.72 -5.53 -6.57
CA ASN A 78 -15.45 -6.79 -6.76
C ASN A 78 -16.30 -6.72 -8.04
N LYS A 79 -16.16 -7.70 -8.91
CA LYS A 79 -16.83 -7.72 -10.22
C LYS A 79 -18.34 -7.91 -10.13
N GLU A 80 -18.81 -8.68 -9.14
CA GLU A 80 -20.24 -9.03 -9.01
C GLU A 80 -20.99 -8.03 -8.12
N LYS A 81 -20.38 -7.65 -7.00
CA LYS A 81 -21.00 -6.81 -5.97
C LYS A 81 -19.99 -5.76 -5.48
N PRO A 82 -19.67 -4.76 -6.30
CA PRO A 82 -18.77 -3.68 -5.86
C PRO A 82 -19.42 -2.87 -4.73
N LYS A 83 -18.69 -2.67 -3.64
CA LYS A 83 -19.15 -1.88 -2.49
C LYS A 83 -18.60 -0.46 -2.60
N VAL A 84 -19.22 0.36 -3.43
CA VAL A 84 -18.84 1.75 -3.70
C VAL A 84 -19.80 2.65 -2.95
N CYS A 85 -19.30 3.41 -1.96
CA CYS A 85 -20.11 4.27 -1.11
C CYS A 85 -19.92 5.73 -1.50
N TYR A 86 -21.00 6.40 -1.89
CA TYR A 86 -21.02 7.83 -2.21
C TYR A 86 -21.43 8.69 -1.02
N ASP A 87 -22.16 8.11 -0.08
CA ASP A 87 -22.63 8.75 1.14
C ASP A 87 -22.67 7.76 2.32
N GLU A 88 -23.07 8.26 3.51
CA GLU A 88 -23.13 7.45 4.73
C GLU A 88 -24.19 6.35 4.66
N SER A 89 -25.28 6.54 3.90
CA SER A 89 -26.32 5.51 3.75
C SER A 89 -25.84 4.31 2.94
N ASP A 90 -24.98 4.54 1.95
CA ASP A 90 -24.30 3.48 1.22
C ASP A 90 -23.38 2.66 2.14
N VAL A 91 -22.69 3.32 3.09
CA VAL A 91 -21.88 2.61 4.08
C VAL A 91 -22.73 1.70 4.94
N ASP A 92 -23.87 2.18 5.43
CA ASP A 92 -24.81 1.37 6.22
C ASP A 92 -25.36 0.20 5.40
N MET A 93 -25.66 0.42 4.11
CA MET A 93 -26.18 -0.60 3.22
C MET A 93 -25.15 -1.69 2.89
N TYR A 94 -23.91 -1.30 2.56
CA TYR A 94 -22.91 -2.26 2.09
C TYR A 94 -22.06 -2.88 3.21
N TYR A 95 -21.92 -2.20 4.34
CA TYR A 95 -21.07 -2.60 5.46
C TYR A 95 -21.83 -2.78 6.77
N GLY A 96 -23.19 -2.79 6.75
CA GLY A 96 -24.01 -2.89 7.95
C GLY A 96 -23.71 -4.09 8.84
N ASP A 97 -23.19 -5.20 8.26
CA ASP A 97 -22.76 -6.39 9.00
C ASP A 97 -21.29 -6.35 9.44
N ALA A 98 -20.55 -5.28 9.12
CA ALA A 98 -19.15 -5.12 9.51
C ALA A 98 -19.02 -4.62 10.95
N SER A 99 -17.78 -4.53 11.45
CA SER A 99 -17.55 -3.95 12.78
C SER A 99 -17.99 -2.47 12.84
N PRO A 100 -18.57 -2.02 13.95
CA PRO A 100 -18.94 -0.61 14.14
C PRO A 100 -17.78 0.36 13.91
N ASP A 101 -16.56 -0.05 14.24
CA ASP A 101 -15.34 0.73 14.03
C ASP A 101 -15.09 0.97 12.52
N LEU A 102 -15.19 -0.07 11.67
CA LEU A 102 -15.03 0.08 10.23
C LEU A 102 -16.11 0.99 9.63
N ILE A 103 -17.36 0.82 10.04
CA ILE A 103 -18.49 1.65 9.57
C ILE A 103 -18.23 3.12 9.91
N SER A 104 -17.87 3.42 11.17
CA SER A 104 -17.54 4.77 11.63
C SER A 104 -16.39 5.37 10.84
N LYS A 105 -15.29 4.63 10.63
CA LYS A 105 -14.13 5.09 9.88
C LYS A 105 -14.46 5.39 8.42
N LEU A 106 -15.25 4.56 7.74
CA LEU A 106 -15.67 4.81 6.35
C LEU A 106 -16.54 6.07 6.23
N LYS A 107 -17.47 6.30 7.18
CA LYS A 107 -18.27 7.53 7.24
C LYS A 107 -17.40 8.77 7.44
N LEU A 108 -16.40 8.70 8.31
CA LEU A 108 -15.44 9.79 8.50
C LEU A 108 -14.61 10.04 7.22
N CYS A 109 -14.23 8.97 6.49
CA CYS A 109 -13.56 9.12 5.20
C CYS A 109 -14.42 9.86 4.17
N ILE A 110 -15.71 9.52 4.04
CA ILE A 110 -16.65 10.25 3.16
C ILE A 110 -16.70 11.72 3.55
N LYS A 111 -16.88 12.00 4.83
CA LYS A 111 -17.02 13.34 5.37
C LYS A 111 -15.80 14.23 5.08
N TYR A 112 -14.59 13.72 5.29
CA TYR A 112 -13.38 14.54 5.24
C TYR A 112 -12.61 14.45 3.92
N PHE A 113 -12.56 13.28 3.28
CA PHE A 113 -11.75 13.12 2.07
C PHE A 113 -12.39 13.70 0.81
N SER A 114 -13.72 13.92 0.80
CA SER A 114 -14.39 14.63 -0.29
C SER A 114 -13.82 16.03 -0.54
N SER A 115 -13.25 16.66 0.51
CA SER A 115 -12.61 17.96 0.44
C SER A 115 -11.22 17.96 -0.21
N LEU A 116 -10.57 16.80 -0.38
CA LEU A 116 -9.23 16.67 -0.96
C LEU A 116 -9.21 16.89 -2.49
N GLN A 117 -10.38 17.03 -3.13
CA GLN A 117 -10.52 17.27 -4.58
C GLN A 117 -9.73 16.25 -5.42
N MET A 118 -9.87 14.97 -5.08
CA MET A 118 -9.16 13.89 -5.75
C MET A 118 -9.68 13.69 -7.18
N ASP A 119 -8.80 13.77 -8.17
CA ASP A 119 -9.13 13.52 -9.59
C ASP A 119 -8.86 12.06 -10.02
N SER A 120 -8.25 11.26 -9.15
CA SER A 120 -7.90 9.86 -9.37
C SER A 120 -8.40 8.98 -8.23
N VAL A 121 -8.49 7.68 -8.48
CA VAL A 121 -8.78 6.69 -7.45
C VAL A 121 -7.46 6.31 -6.78
N CYS A 122 -7.42 6.37 -5.45
CA CYS A 122 -6.25 6.04 -4.67
C CYS A 122 -6.61 5.08 -3.53
N GLN A 123 -5.62 4.29 -3.11
CA GLN A 123 -5.68 3.50 -1.89
C GLN A 123 -4.68 4.06 -0.89
N GLY A 124 -5.12 4.14 0.35
CA GLY A 124 -4.29 4.50 1.48
C GLY A 124 -4.71 3.75 2.72
N ASP A 125 -3.88 3.84 3.75
CA ASP A 125 -4.12 3.22 5.04
C ASP A 125 -4.38 4.30 6.08
N LEU A 126 -5.48 4.16 6.84
CA LEU A 126 -5.82 5.10 7.90
C LEU A 126 -4.79 5.01 9.03
N LEU A 127 -4.38 6.17 9.53
CA LEU A 127 -3.43 6.29 10.62
C LEU A 127 -4.13 6.56 11.94
N PHE A 128 -5.15 7.42 11.95
CA PHE A 128 -5.94 7.75 13.12
C PHE A 128 -7.27 8.40 12.73
N THR A 129 -8.18 8.43 13.69
CA THR A 129 -9.41 9.21 13.66
C THR A 129 -9.49 10.06 14.95
N ASP A 130 -10.29 9.67 15.93
CA ASP A 130 -10.46 10.32 17.25
C ASP A 130 -9.62 9.65 18.35
N ASP A 131 -8.71 8.76 17.99
CA ASP A 131 -7.91 7.93 18.88
C ASP A 131 -6.47 8.46 19.13
N VAL A 132 -6.14 9.65 18.64
CA VAL A 132 -4.87 10.32 18.97
C VAL A 132 -4.86 10.72 20.43
N LYS A 133 -3.78 10.38 21.14
CA LYS A 133 -3.55 10.73 22.54
C LYS A 133 -2.37 11.68 22.67
N THR A 134 -2.36 12.46 23.74
CA THR A 134 -1.19 13.21 24.17
C THR A 134 -0.54 12.48 25.33
N GLU A 135 0.72 12.12 25.21
CA GLU A 135 1.49 11.40 26.24
C GLU A 135 2.83 12.12 26.49
N THR A 136 3.33 12.02 27.73
CA THR A 136 4.67 12.54 28.06
C THR A 136 5.63 11.37 28.25
N VAL A 137 6.67 11.31 27.44
CA VAL A 137 7.71 10.28 27.50
C VAL A 137 9.06 10.98 27.67
N ASP A 138 9.82 10.64 28.68
CA ASP A 138 11.15 11.22 28.99
C ASP A 138 11.15 12.76 29.07
N GLY A 139 10.03 13.36 29.46
CA GLY A 139 9.87 14.80 29.59
C GLY A 139 9.46 15.51 28.29
N GLU A 140 9.29 14.81 27.22
CA GLU A 140 8.81 15.33 25.93
C GLU A 140 7.31 15.00 25.74
N GLU A 141 6.54 15.99 25.30
CA GLU A 141 5.10 15.83 25.02
C GLU A 141 4.90 15.36 23.58
N LEU A 142 4.20 14.23 23.42
CA LEU A 142 4.05 13.53 22.14
C LEU A 142 2.56 13.31 21.83
N TYR A 143 2.18 13.45 20.56
CA TYR A 143 0.99 12.83 20.02
C TYR A 143 1.26 11.37 19.69
N THR A 144 0.45 10.45 20.22
CA THR A 144 0.56 9.02 19.97
C THR A 144 -0.72 8.48 19.34
N PHE A 145 -0.56 7.55 18.41
CA PHE A 145 -1.65 6.80 17.78
C PHE A 145 -1.16 5.43 17.33
N LYS A 146 -2.06 4.44 17.35
CA LYS A 146 -1.74 3.05 17.01
C LYS A 146 -2.77 2.49 16.04
N PRO A 147 -2.59 2.70 14.72
CA PRO A 147 -3.57 2.25 13.73
C PRO A 147 -3.64 0.73 13.60
N ASN A 148 -2.53 0.02 13.80
CA ASN A 148 -2.43 -1.44 13.69
C ASN A 148 -1.43 -1.99 14.73
N ALA A 149 -0.28 -2.53 14.31
CA ALA A 149 0.71 -3.11 15.22
C ALA A 149 1.66 -2.06 15.80
N ILE A 150 2.04 -1.06 15.00
CA ILE A 150 3.02 -0.03 15.35
C ILE A 150 2.34 1.15 16.06
N THR A 151 2.94 1.62 17.15
CA THR A 151 2.59 2.91 17.77
C THR A 151 3.48 3.99 17.21
N TYR A 152 2.88 5.02 16.65
CA TYR A 152 3.56 6.23 16.20
C TYR A 152 3.56 7.27 17.31
N ALA A 153 4.67 7.98 17.47
CA ALA A 153 4.85 9.05 18.44
C ALA A 153 5.52 10.23 17.76
N ILE A 154 4.88 11.39 17.81
CA ILE A 154 5.35 12.61 17.13
C ILE A 154 5.36 13.76 18.13
N PRO A 155 6.50 14.46 18.31
CA PRO A 155 6.57 15.62 19.20
C PRO A 155 5.54 16.68 18.86
N VAL A 156 4.85 17.22 19.86
CA VAL A 156 3.78 18.21 19.66
C VAL A 156 4.28 19.47 18.96
N ASP A 157 5.53 19.83 19.17
CA ASP A 157 6.18 21.01 18.57
C ASP A 157 6.69 20.76 17.15
N HIS A 158 6.78 19.50 16.73
CA HIS A 158 7.20 19.14 15.38
C HIS A 158 6.19 19.67 14.34
N PRO A 159 6.61 20.03 13.11
CA PRO A 159 5.66 20.45 12.07
C PRO A 159 4.50 19.46 11.82
N LEU A 160 4.77 18.16 11.87
CA LEU A 160 3.73 17.11 11.77
C LEU A 160 2.82 17.10 13.00
N GLY A 161 3.36 17.31 14.22
CA GLY A 161 2.56 17.42 15.44
C GLY A 161 1.54 18.57 15.37
N LYS A 162 1.96 19.73 14.83
CA LYS A 162 1.08 20.88 14.59
C LYS A 162 -0.02 20.61 13.54
N GLN A 163 0.22 19.69 12.61
CA GLN A 163 -0.81 19.25 11.67
C GLN A 163 -1.78 18.27 12.36
N ILE A 164 -1.25 17.29 13.09
CA ILE A 164 -2.04 16.30 13.86
C ILE A 164 -2.99 16.98 14.82
N SER A 165 -2.54 18.03 15.54
CA SER A 165 -3.38 18.76 16.51
C SER A 165 -4.66 19.36 15.91
N LYS A 166 -4.69 19.61 14.61
CA LYS A 166 -5.84 20.19 13.89
C LYS A 166 -6.67 19.13 13.16
N ALA A 167 -6.02 18.03 12.76
CA ALA A 167 -6.62 17.01 11.95
C ALA A 167 -7.70 16.22 12.70
N LYS A 168 -8.70 15.78 11.96
CA LYS A 168 -9.81 14.92 12.43
C LYS A 168 -9.61 13.47 11.96
N ILE A 169 -8.75 13.27 10.98
CA ILE A 169 -8.44 11.98 10.37
C ILE A 169 -7.05 12.03 9.76
N GLY A 170 -6.30 10.94 9.89
CA GLY A 170 -4.98 10.78 9.27
C GLY A 170 -4.97 9.62 8.29
N ILE A 171 -4.34 9.81 7.14
CA ILE A 171 -4.17 8.78 6.10
C ILE A 171 -2.83 8.91 5.40
N VAL A 172 -2.28 7.79 4.97
CA VAL A 172 -1.17 7.73 4.02
C VAL A 172 -1.65 7.07 2.73
N PHE A 173 -1.58 7.78 1.61
CA PHE A 173 -1.87 7.20 0.30
C PHE A 173 -0.58 6.61 -0.28
N HIS A 174 -0.67 5.38 -0.82
CA HIS A 174 0.49 4.64 -1.33
C HIS A 174 0.27 4.02 -2.71
N THR A 175 -0.97 3.94 -3.19
CA THR A 175 -1.31 3.34 -4.48
C THR A 175 -2.31 4.21 -5.21
N SER A 176 -2.09 4.43 -6.50
CA SER A 176 -3.06 5.04 -7.42
C SER A 176 -3.59 4.00 -8.40
N TYR A 177 -4.79 4.24 -8.90
CA TYR A 177 -5.44 3.35 -9.87
C TYR A 177 -5.76 4.09 -11.16
N THR A 178 -5.54 3.43 -12.28
CA THR A 178 -5.82 3.95 -13.62
C THR A 178 -6.75 3.01 -14.38
N GLY A 179 -7.72 3.56 -15.10
CA GLY A 179 -8.71 2.81 -15.87
C GLY A 179 -10.03 3.58 -15.97
N SER A 180 -10.87 3.20 -16.93
CA SER A 180 -12.17 3.82 -17.16
C SER A 180 -13.33 3.15 -16.39
N ASP A 181 -13.07 2.02 -15.77
CA ASP A 181 -14.03 1.22 -14.99
C ASP A 181 -13.35 0.71 -13.73
N ILE A 182 -13.96 0.91 -12.55
CA ILE A 182 -13.44 0.50 -11.25
C ILE A 182 -13.07 -0.99 -11.24
N ALA A 183 -13.91 -1.87 -11.78
CA ALA A 183 -13.67 -3.30 -11.77
C ALA A 183 -12.42 -3.73 -12.56
N THR A 184 -11.96 -2.88 -13.49
CA THR A 184 -10.86 -3.15 -14.41
C THR A 184 -9.66 -2.23 -14.24
N MET A 185 -9.65 -1.37 -13.22
CA MET A 185 -8.52 -0.50 -12.93
C MET A 185 -7.25 -1.28 -12.61
N SER A 186 -6.12 -0.73 -13.02
CA SER A 186 -4.79 -1.24 -12.71
C SER A 186 -4.12 -0.42 -11.61
N ALA A 187 -3.50 -1.08 -10.65
CA ALA A 187 -2.74 -0.46 -9.58
C ALA A 187 -1.38 0.04 -10.07
N LYS A 188 -0.97 1.19 -9.55
CA LYS A 188 0.36 1.76 -9.71
C LYS A 188 0.85 2.21 -8.34
N ALA A 189 2.11 1.91 -8.01
CA ALA A 189 2.73 2.41 -6.80
C ALA A 189 2.82 3.95 -6.81
N GLY A 190 2.65 4.54 -5.63
CA GLY A 190 2.60 5.99 -5.46
C GLY A 190 1.19 6.57 -5.60
N ALA A 191 0.99 7.68 -4.93
CA ALA A 191 -0.23 8.47 -5.01
C ALA A 191 0.11 9.92 -5.35
N PRO A 192 -0.79 10.66 -6.01
CA PRO A 192 -0.61 12.08 -6.22
C PRO A 192 -0.55 12.83 -4.88
N THR A 193 0.15 13.95 -4.86
CA THR A 193 0.10 14.86 -3.72
C THR A 193 -1.26 15.55 -3.69
N PHE A 194 -1.95 15.49 -2.56
CA PHE A 194 -3.23 16.15 -2.35
C PHE A 194 -3.04 17.40 -1.49
N LYS A 195 -3.88 18.40 -1.75
CA LYS A 195 -3.89 19.59 -0.92
C LYS A 195 -4.61 19.28 0.40
N SER A 196 -3.88 19.36 1.52
CA SER A 196 -4.49 19.22 2.85
C SER A 196 -5.47 20.36 3.14
N THR A 197 -6.60 20.02 3.74
CA THR A 197 -7.63 20.98 4.16
C THR A 197 -7.49 21.39 5.64
N GLY A 198 -6.48 20.87 6.34
CA GLY A 198 -6.30 21.04 7.78
C GLY A 198 -7.06 20.01 8.63
N ASP A 199 -8.22 19.54 8.18
CA ASP A 199 -8.95 18.45 8.84
C ASP A 199 -8.38 17.07 8.53
N VAL A 200 -7.61 16.93 7.44
CA VAL A 200 -6.98 15.67 7.02
C VAL A 200 -5.47 15.79 7.17
N PHE A 201 -4.89 14.93 8.01
CA PHE A 201 -3.46 14.73 8.08
C PHE A 201 -3.02 13.80 6.95
N LEU A 202 -2.28 14.37 6.01
CA LEU A 202 -1.70 13.65 4.88
C LEU A 202 -0.21 13.47 5.10
N VAL A 203 0.25 12.22 5.10
CA VAL A 203 1.67 11.91 5.17
C VAL A 203 2.21 11.78 3.75
N GLU A 204 3.27 12.52 3.46
CA GLU A 204 4.07 12.26 2.27
C GLU A 204 4.81 10.94 2.46
N ASN A 205 4.59 10.04 1.51
CA ASN A 205 5.10 8.67 1.61
C ASN A 205 6.46 8.50 0.92
N ASP A 206 6.88 9.48 0.12
CA ASP A 206 8.15 9.42 -0.58
C ASP A 206 9.32 9.60 0.39
N THR A 207 10.28 8.69 0.31
CA THR A 207 11.51 8.75 1.10
C THR A 207 12.56 9.55 0.32
N PRO A 208 13.00 10.71 0.82
CA PRO A 208 14.03 11.50 0.16
C PRO A 208 15.35 10.72 0.12
N MET A 209 15.78 10.31 -1.07
CA MET A 209 17.00 9.51 -1.24
C MET A 209 18.27 10.29 -0.91
N ASP A 210 18.23 11.61 -0.99
CA ASP A 210 19.38 12.48 -0.69
C ASP A 210 19.78 12.44 0.77
N ASP A 211 18.83 12.17 1.67
CA ASP A 211 19.05 12.09 3.11
C ASP A 211 19.57 10.72 3.57
N ILE A 212 19.49 9.70 2.69
CA ILE A 212 19.94 8.35 3.00
C ILE A 212 21.44 8.23 2.76
N SER A 213 22.18 7.80 3.78
CA SER A 213 23.58 7.43 3.69
C SER A 213 23.76 5.98 4.10
N VAL A 214 24.29 5.18 3.17
CA VAL A 214 24.57 3.75 3.40
C VAL A 214 26.07 3.52 3.34
N ASP A 215 26.62 2.79 4.32
CA ASP A 215 28.03 2.44 4.35
C ASP A 215 28.43 1.65 3.10
N LYS A 216 29.61 1.96 2.53
CA LYS A 216 30.14 1.32 1.33
C LYS A 216 30.31 -0.19 1.48
N SER A 217 30.65 -0.66 2.69
CA SER A 217 30.81 -2.10 2.98
C SER A 217 29.45 -2.82 2.89
N VAL A 218 28.38 -2.17 3.36
CA VAL A 218 27.00 -2.69 3.26
C VAL A 218 26.55 -2.74 1.81
N LEU A 219 26.81 -1.69 1.02
CA LEU A 219 26.47 -1.68 -0.41
C LEU A 219 27.23 -2.79 -1.16
N SER A 220 28.54 -2.97 -0.86
CA SER A 220 29.33 -4.02 -1.50
C SER A 220 28.80 -5.42 -1.15
N LYS A 221 28.41 -5.65 0.10
CA LYS A 221 27.82 -6.91 0.53
C LYS A 221 26.46 -7.15 -0.13
N PHE A 222 25.65 -6.11 -0.27
CA PHE A 222 24.38 -6.20 -0.97
C PHE A 222 24.57 -6.57 -2.44
N GLU A 223 25.51 -5.93 -3.14
CA GLU A 223 25.87 -6.24 -4.53
C GLU A 223 26.32 -7.70 -4.72
N GLN A 224 27.16 -8.20 -3.80
CA GLN A 224 27.59 -9.61 -3.78
C GLN A 224 26.39 -10.57 -3.61
N ASN A 225 25.45 -10.25 -2.71
CA ASN A 225 24.26 -11.05 -2.50
C ASN A 225 23.34 -11.04 -3.74
N ILE A 226 23.16 -9.90 -4.39
CA ILE A 226 22.40 -9.81 -5.65
C ILE A 226 23.02 -10.71 -6.71
N THR A 227 24.35 -10.67 -6.85
CA THR A 227 25.07 -11.50 -7.80
C THR A 227 24.88 -12.98 -7.52
N LEU A 228 24.88 -13.38 -6.24
CA LEU A 228 24.62 -14.76 -5.84
C LEU A 228 23.19 -15.18 -6.18
N VAL A 229 22.20 -14.35 -5.85
CA VAL A 229 20.79 -14.62 -6.17
C VAL A 229 20.59 -14.74 -7.68
N ASP A 230 21.16 -13.84 -8.48
CA ASP A 230 21.09 -13.91 -9.94
C ASP A 230 21.64 -15.23 -10.48
N ALA A 231 22.81 -15.66 -9.98
CA ALA A 231 23.39 -16.94 -10.37
C ALA A 231 22.51 -18.14 -9.96
N MET A 232 21.89 -18.09 -8.77
CA MET A 232 20.96 -19.12 -8.32
C MET A 232 19.68 -19.14 -9.16
N CYS A 233 19.10 -18.00 -9.51
CA CYS A 233 17.95 -17.88 -10.39
C CYS A 233 18.22 -18.55 -11.74
N LYS A 234 19.35 -18.22 -12.37
CA LYS A 234 19.76 -18.81 -13.65
C LYS A 234 19.95 -20.32 -13.56
N LYS A 235 20.59 -20.81 -12.49
CA LYS A 235 20.81 -22.24 -12.28
C LYS A 235 19.52 -23.02 -12.02
N SER A 236 18.54 -22.39 -11.37
CA SER A 236 17.29 -23.03 -10.98
C SER A 236 16.13 -22.71 -11.93
N ALA A 237 16.36 -22.06 -13.07
CA ALA A 237 15.31 -21.55 -13.95
C ALA A 237 14.25 -22.59 -14.30
N THR A 238 14.63 -23.78 -14.77
CA THR A 238 13.70 -24.86 -15.12
C THR A 238 12.85 -25.31 -13.93
N PHE A 239 13.43 -25.35 -12.73
CA PHE A 239 12.74 -25.73 -11.51
C PHE A 239 11.74 -24.65 -11.10
N LEU A 240 12.12 -23.39 -11.16
CA LEU A 240 11.25 -22.25 -10.87
C LEU A 240 10.03 -22.18 -11.81
N ASP A 241 10.28 -22.39 -13.11
CA ASP A 241 9.21 -22.43 -14.11
C ASP A 241 8.24 -23.59 -13.87
N HIS A 242 8.77 -24.75 -13.41
CA HIS A 242 7.93 -25.89 -13.07
C HIS A 242 7.06 -25.63 -11.82
N ILE A 243 7.62 -25.05 -10.77
CA ILE A 243 6.86 -24.67 -9.57
C ILE A 243 5.81 -23.62 -9.91
N CYS A 244 6.15 -22.61 -10.70
CA CYS A 244 5.22 -21.59 -11.15
C CYS A 244 4.01 -22.23 -11.86
N LEU A 245 4.23 -23.19 -12.75
CA LEU A 245 3.14 -23.91 -13.42
C LEU A 245 2.27 -24.69 -12.44
N LEU A 246 2.86 -25.36 -11.45
CA LEU A 246 2.09 -26.08 -10.41
C LEU A 246 1.28 -25.10 -9.56
N TYR A 247 1.89 -24.03 -9.10
CA TYR A 247 1.24 -23.02 -8.25
C TYR A 247 0.08 -22.30 -8.97
N THR A 248 0.25 -21.97 -10.25
CA THR A 248 -0.79 -21.31 -11.06
C THR A 248 -1.86 -22.27 -11.57
N SER A 249 -1.57 -23.56 -11.77
CA SER A 249 -2.56 -24.56 -12.18
C SER A 249 -3.42 -25.02 -10.99
N ASP A 250 -2.83 -25.16 -9.80
CA ASP A 250 -3.56 -25.53 -8.58
C ASP A 250 -4.55 -24.45 -8.16
N ALA A 251 -4.20 -23.18 -8.37
CA ALA A 251 -5.12 -22.05 -8.16
C ALA A 251 -6.33 -22.05 -9.11
N ALA A 252 -6.27 -22.77 -10.23
CA ALA A 252 -7.36 -22.92 -11.18
C ALA A 252 -8.29 -24.11 -10.83
N ASP A 253 -7.82 -25.07 -10.04
CA ASP A 253 -8.55 -26.31 -9.67
C ASP A 253 -9.10 -26.28 -8.23
N GLU A 254 -8.95 -25.19 -7.49
CA GLU A 254 -9.37 -25.11 -6.09
C GLU A 254 -10.90 -25.11 -5.89
N GLY A 255 -11.48 -26.29 -6.07
CA GLY A 255 -12.64 -26.71 -5.32
C GLY A 255 -12.33 -27.47 -4.01
N LEU A 256 -11.06 -27.69 -3.68
CA LEU A 256 -10.60 -28.41 -2.49
C LEU A 256 -9.57 -27.58 -1.73
N GLY A 257 -10.06 -26.62 -0.90
CA GLY A 257 -9.23 -25.81 -0.05
C GLY A 257 -8.38 -26.63 0.92
N VAL A 258 -7.07 -26.62 0.73
CA VAL A 258 -6.12 -26.89 1.81
C VAL A 258 -5.70 -25.53 2.33
N ASP A 259 -6.34 -25.11 3.43
CA ASP A 259 -5.89 -23.97 4.21
C ASP A 259 -4.52 -24.30 4.84
N LEU A 260 -3.46 -24.03 4.12
CA LEU A 260 -2.12 -23.94 4.67
C LEU A 260 -2.06 -22.63 5.44
N GLY A 261 -2.58 -22.68 6.68
CA GLY A 261 -2.71 -21.59 7.62
C GLY A 261 -1.58 -20.55 7.50
N GLY A 262 -1.90 -19.45 6.82
CA GLY A 262 -0.97 -18.38 6.54
C GLY A 262 -0.51 -17.69 7.81
N ARG A 263 0.58 -18.14 8.40
CA ARG A 263 1.39 -17.34 9.30
C ARG A 263 2.13 -16.32 8.44
N ARG A 264 1.64 -15.09 8.43
CA ARG A 264 2.44 -13.94 8.01
C ARG A 264 3.67 -13.88 8.89
N ILE A 265 4.83 -14.18 8.33
CA ILE A 265 6.11 -13.80 8.92
C ILE A 265 6.34 -12.35 8.48
N ILE A 266 6.32 -11.46 9.46
CA ILE A 266 6.65 -10.04 9.31
C ILE A 266 8.17 -9.91 9.26
#